data_6cb9bb5e7db7508bc410c4682ace66f9
#
_entry.id   6cb9bb5e7db7508bc410c4682ace66f9
#
_cell.length_a   1.000
_cell.length_b   1.000
_cell.length_c   1.000
_cell.angle_alpha   90.00
_cell.angle_beta   90.00
_cell.angle_gamma   90.00
#
_symmetry.space_group_name_H-M   'P 1'
#
loop_
_entity.id
_entity.type
_entity.pdbx_description
1 polymer ?
#
loop_
_entity_poly.entity_id
_entity_poly.type
_entity_poly.pdbx_seq_one_letter_code
_entity_poly.pdbx_strand_id
1 'polypeptide(L)'
;MLTNKKLGFIGGGNMAEALVKGLVATPSIEAGKIILSDPVTERLEYLQNEYSVKTTTNNRELVKTSDILIVAVKPQVTKGVLAEVADLLDSNKLIISVVAGLPISFIENILDPSGEKKISVVRTMPNTPALVLEGMTAICFSSQVSKLNMEVAHYIFKAIGETVTIDENSIDAVTGLSGSGPAYILMIIEALSDAGVKVGLSRETSNKLTMQTVLGTAKLVRDSGKHPGELKDMVTSPGGTTIAGLHKIEAGG
;
A
#
# COMPACT_ATOMS: atom_id res chain seq x y z
N MET A 1 -8.08 5.25 18.06
CA MET A 1 -7.21 6.24 17.42
C MET A 1 -7.96 7.16 16.45
N LEU A 2 -8.81 6.67 15.57
CA LEU A 2 -9.50 7.46 14.54
C LEU A 2 -10.90 7.93 14.89
N THR A 3 -11.48 7.55 16.03
CA THR A 3 -12.91 7.73 16.39
C THR A 3 -13.39 9.18 16.25
N ASN A 4 -12.53 10.16 16.50
CA ASN A 4 -12.88 11.59 16.42
C ASN A 4 -12.17 12.31 15.26
N LYS A 5 -11.52 11.56 14.35
CA LYS A 5 -10.79 12.14 13.20
C LYS A 5 -11.60 12.00 11.92
N LYS A 6 -11.51 13.01 11.07
CA LYS A 6 -12.05 13.00 9.71
C LYS A 6 -10.91 12.76 8.72
N LEU A 7 -11.05 11.78 7.85
CA LEU A 7 -10.08 11.43 6.83
C LEU A 7 -10.52 11.96 5.47
N GLY A 8 -9.64 12.71 4.83
CA GLY A 8 -9.82 13.18 3.46
C GLY A 8 -8.86 12.49 2.50
N PHE A 9 -9.36 11.92 1.42
CA PHE A 9 -8.57 11.31 0.36
C PHE A 9 -8.61 12.20 -0.88
N ILE A 10 -7.49 12.77 -1.26
CA ILE A 10 -7.36 13.48 -2.54
C ILE A 10 -6.92 12.47 -3.59
N GLY A 11 -7.85 12.11 -4.48
CA GLY A 11 -7.77 11.01 -5.44
C GLY A 11 -8.53 9.77 -4.98
N GLY A 12 -9.42 9.27 -5.85
CA GLY A 12 -10.27 8.08 -5.66
C GLY A 12 -9.75 6.83 -6.37
N GLY A 13 -8.44 6.73 -6.66
CA GLY A 13 -7.83 5.58 -7.35
C GLY A 13 -7.82 4.29 -6.54
N ASN A 14 -7.22 3.23 -7.11
CA ASN A 14 -7.19 1.88 -6.51
C ASN A 14 -6.59 1.85 -5.10
N MET A 15 -5.54 2.63 -4.83
CA MET A 15 -4.91 2.66 -3.51
C MET A 15 -5.80 3.36 -2.47
N ALA A 16 -6.47 4.46 -2.86
CA ALA A 16 -7.46 5.11 -2.00
C ALA A 16 -8.62 4.16 -1.67
N GLU A 17 -9.11 3.44 -2.66
CA GLU A 17 -10.16 2.43 -2.48
C GLU A 17 -9.74 1.31 -1.54
N ALA A 18 -8.52 0.76 -1.71
CA ALA A 18 -7.99 -0.27 -0.81
C ALA A 18 -7.96 0.22 0.65
N LEU A 19 -7.49 1.45 0.89
CA LEU A 19 -7.47 2.06 2.22
C LEU A 19 -8.87 2.26 2.77
N VAL A 20 -9.80 2.78 1.98
CA VAL A 20 -11.20 2.94 2.37
C VAL A 20 -11.82 1.60 2.74
N LYS A 21 -11.70 0.58 1.88
CA LYS A 21 -12.18 -0.79 2.12
C LYS A 21 -11.65 -1.35 3.44
N GLY A 22 -10.34 -1.25 3.68
CA GLY A 22 -9.73 -1.73 4.92
C GLY A 22 -10.21 -0.96 6.15
N LEU A 23 -10.30 0.37 6.05
CA LEU A 23 -10.72 1.24 7.15
C LEU A 23 -12.18 1.04 7.54
N VAL A 24 -13.11 0.96 6.58
CA VAL A 24 -14.54 0.76 6.88
C VAL A 24 -14.83 -0.64 7.41
N ALA A 25 -13.98 -1.62 7.14
CA ALA A 25 -14.06 -2.95 7.72
C ALA A 25 -13.63 -2.98 9.20
N THR A 26 -12.98 -1.93 9.70
CA THR A 26 -12.56 -1.83 11.10
C THR A 26 -13.60 -1.03 11.93
N PRO A 27 -13.85 -1.39 13.20
CA PRO A 27 -14.81 -0.65 14.03
C PRO A 27 -14.34 0.75 14.46
N SER A 28 -13.16 1.18 14.02
CA SER A 28 -12.49 2.37 14.56
C SER A 28 -12.82 3.66 13.83
N ILE A 29 -13.44 3.60 12.66
CA ILE A 29 -13.86 4.76 11.90
C ILE A 29 -15.24 4.52 11.28
N GLU A 30 -16.09 5.50 11.38
CA GLU A 30 -17.38 5.51 10.70
C GLU A 30 -17.16 5.94 9.24
N ALA A 31 -17.79 5.26 8.29
CA ALA A 31 -17.71 5.61 6.85
C ALA A 31 -18.05 7.10 6.60
N GLY A 32 -19.01 7.67 7.32
CA GLY A 32 -19.39 9.08 7.23
C GLY A 32 -18.32 10.09 7.67
N LYS A 33 -17.20 9.63 8.25
CA LYS A 33 -16.01 10.45 8.59
C LYS A 33 -14.92 10.39 7.53
N ILE A 34 -15.13 9.61 6.48
CA ILE A 34 -14.25 9.52 5.32
C ILE A 34 -14.87 10.33 4.18
N ILE A 35 -14.08 11.21 3.58
CA ILE A 35 -14.45 11.96 2.38
C ILE A 35 -13.38 11.77 1.30
N LEU A 36 -13.80 11.52 0.06
CA LEU A 36 -12.90 11.40 -1.09
C LEU A 36 -13.17 12.51 -2.10
N SER A 37 -12.12 13.00 -2.74
CA SER A 37 -12.23 13.87 -3.92
C SER A 37 -11.60 13.23 -5.13
N ASP A 38 -12.28 13.33 -6.27
CA ASP A 38 -11.76 12.90 -7.57
C ASP A 38 -12.45 13.74 -8.68
N PRO A 39 -11.79 14.06 -9.79
CA PRO A 39 -12.45 14.74 -10.91
C PRO A 39 -13.45 13.86 -11.66
N VAL A 40 -13.40 12.53 -11.50
CA VAL A 40 -14.27 11.57 -12.21
C VAL A 40 -15.50 11.26 -11.37
N THR A 41 -16.65 11.81 -11.74
CA THR A 41 -17.91 11.69 -11.00
C THR A 41 -18.37 10.23 -10.85
N GLU A 42 -18.29 9.44 -11.92
CA GLU A 42 -18.67 8.02 -11.89
C GLU A 42 -17.84 7.22 -10.88
N ARG A 43 -16.57 7.60 -10.70
CA ARG A 43 -15.70 6.99 -9.68
C ARG A 43 -16.15 7.35 -8.28
N LEU A 44 -16.53 8.59 -8.06
CA LEU A 44 -17.06 9.07 -6.77
C LEU A 44 -18.38 8.39 -6.41
N GLU A 45 -19.29 8.26 -7.37
CA GLU A 45 -20.58 7.56 -7.20
C GLU A 45 -20.37 6.08 -6.83
N TYR A 46 -19.45 5.39 -7.52
CA TYR A 46 -19.08 4.02 -7.19
C TYR A 46 -18.59 3.90 -5.73
N LEU A 47 -17.62 4.75 -5.32
CA LEU A 47 -17.05 4.70 -3.97
C LEU A 47 -18.08 5.03 -2.89
N GLN A 48 -18.97 5.98 -3.15
CA GLN A 48 -20.07 6.33 -2.24
C GLN A 48 -21.06 5.18 -2.06
N ASN A 49 -21.46 4.54 -3.16
CA ASN A 49 -22.42 3.44 -3.12
C ASN A 49 -21.85 2.18 -2.47
N GLU A 50 -20.57 1.87 -2.76
CA GLU A 50 -19.92 0.64 -2.26
C GLU A 50 -19.54 0.75 -0.77
N TYR A 51 -19.03 1.93 -0.35
CA TYR A 51 -18.44 2.07 1.00
C TYR A 51 -19.21 3.03 1.91
N SER A 52 -20.30 3.66 1.46
CA SER A 52 -21.10 4.64 2.21
C SER A 52 -20.27 5.84 2.73
N VAL A 53 -19.22 6.19 2.01
CA VAL A 53 -18.35 7.35 2.29
C VAL A 53 -18.88 8.63 1.66
N LYS A 54 -18.38 9.78 2.10
CA LYS A 54 -18.68 11.06 1.47
C LYS A 54 -17.77 11.30 0.26
N THR A 55 -18.29 12.01 -0.73
CA THR A 55 -17.54 12.34 -1.94
C THR A 55 -17.73 13.80 -2.33
N THR A 56 -16.75 14.39 -3.01
CA THR A 56 -16.78 15.74 -3.57
C THR A 56 -15.84 15.84 -4.78
N THR A 57 -16.09 16.79 -5.67
CA THR A 57 -15.13 17.15 -6.73
C THR A 57 -14.21 18.31 -6.33
N ASN A 58 -14.34 18.81 -5.08
CA ASN A 58 -13.66 20.02 -4.59
C ASN A 58 -12.63 19.67 -3.51
N ASN A 59 -11.34 19.69 -3.87
CA ASN A 59 -10.24 19.40 -2.93
C ASN A 59 -10.22 20.38 -1.75
N ARG A 60 -10.52 21.65 -1.98
CA ARG A 60 -10.48 22.67 -0.92
C ARG A 60 -11.57 22.44 0.14
N GLU A 61 -12.76 22.00 -0.26
CA GLU A 61 -13.83 21.62 0.66
C GLU A 61 -13.43 20.42 1.52
N LEU A 62 -12.87 19.38 0.87
CA LEU A 62 -12.35 18.20 1.54
C LEU A 62 -11.29 18.59 2.60
N VAL A 63 -10.30 19.40 2.22
CA VAL A 63 -9.20 19.81 3.11
C VAL A 63 -9.68 20.58 4.32
N LYS A 64 -10.65 21.50 4.16
CA LYS A 64 -11.24 22.27 5.27
C LYS A 64 -11.89 21.40 6.33
N THR A 65 -12.46 20.26 5.91
CA THR A 65 -13.24 19.39 6.80
C THR A 65 -12.45 18.23 7.37
N SER A 66 -11.21 17.97 6.89
CA SER A 66 -10.41 16.81 7.26
C SER A 66 -9.29 17.15 8.23
N ASP A 67 -9.01 16.24 9.17
CA ASP A 67 -7.88 16.30 10.10
C ASP A 67 -6.65 15.59 9.52
N ILE A 68 -6.88 14.52 8.75
CA ILE A 68 -5.85 13.70 8.12
C ILE A 68 -6.13 13.68 6.62
N LEU A 69 -5.12 14.01 5.83
CA LEU A 69 -5.20 14.07 4.38
C LEU A 69 -4.32 12.98 3.76
N ILE A 70 -4.93 12.10 3.00
CA ILE A 70 -4.24 11.10 2.21
C ILE A 70 -4.18 11.58 0.75
N VAL A 71 -2.96 11.84 0.27
CA VAL A 71 -2.71 12.26 -1.12
C VAL A 71 -2.48 11.01 -1.96
N ALA A 72 -3.46 10.65 -2.79
CA ALA A 72 -3.51 9.41 -3.56
C ALA A 72 -3.73 9.66 -5.06
N VAL A 73 -3.17 10.73 -5.57
CA VAL A 73 -3.20 11.10 -6.99
C VAL A 73 -1.95 10.62 -7.73
N LYS A 74 -1.97 10.68 -9.05
CA LYS A 74 -0.79 10.36 -9.87
C LYS A 74 0.33 11.39 -9.65
N PRO A 75 1.62 10.99 -9.70
CA PRO A 75 2.75 11.90 -9.48
C PRO A 75 2.73 13.18 -10.32
N GLN A 76 2.29 13.06 -11.59
CA GLN A 76 2.27 14.16 -12.55
C GLN A 76 1.36 15.33 -12.16
N VAL A 77 0.29 15.07 -11.41
CA VAL A 77 -0.69 16.10 -11.00
C VAL A 77 -0.49 16.55 -9.56
N THR A 78 0.34 15.85 -8.77
CA THR A 78 0.50 16.08 -7.33
C THR A 78 0.90 17.53 -7.00
N LYS A 79 1.83 18.12 -7.76
CA LYS A 79 2.28 19.49 -7.53
C LYS A 79 1.11 20.48 -7.59
N GLY A 80 0.28 20.39 -8.63
CA GLY A 80 -0.88 21.27 -8.82
C GLY A 80 -1.91 21.10 -7.70
N VAL A 81 -2.21 19.85 -7.36
CA VAL A 81 -3.16 19.51 -6.29
C VAL A 81 -2.70 20.01 -4.92
N LEU A 82 -1.42 19.82 -4.57
CA LEU A 82 -0.88 20.33 -3.31
C LEU A 82 -0.88 21.87 -3.26
N ALA A 83 -0.49 22.53 -4.35
CA ALA A 83 -0.49 24.00 -4.43
C ALA A 83 -1.91 24.60 -4.30
N GLU A 84 -2.94 23.92 -4.85
CA GLU A 84 -4.35 24.33 -4.73
C GLU A 84 -4.82 24.46 -3.29
N VAL A 85 -4.28 23.64 -2.38
CA VAL A 85 -4.76 23.50 -1.00
C VAL A 85 -3.77 24.00 0.06
N ALA A 86 -2.57 24.42 -0.34
CA ALA A 86 -1.49 24.77 0.57
C ALA A 86 -1.87 25.88 1.59
N ASP A 87 -2.69 26.85 1.20
CA ASP A 87 -3.16 27.94 2.08
C ASP A 87 -4.14 27.48 3.16
N LEU A 88 -4.73 26.28 3.02
CA LEU A 88 -5.67 25.71 3.98
C LEU A 88 -5.01 24.79 5.01
N LEU A 89 -3.70 24.55 4.88
CA LEU A 89 -2.97 23.63 5.73
C LEU A 89 -2.22 24.36 6.85
N ASP A 90 -2.21 23.71 8.01
CA ASP A 90 -1.52 24.14 9.22
C ASP A 90 -0.92 22.95 9.98
N SER A 91 -0.29 23.21 11.13
CA SER A 91 0.33 22.20 11.98
C SER A 91 -0.64 21.19 12.61
N ASN A 92 -1.95 21.42 12.55
CA ASN A 92 -2.96 20.53 13.13
C ASN A 92 -3.34 19.38 12.18
N LYS A 93 -2.96 19.49 10.90
CA LYS A 93 -3.28 18.50 9.88
C LYS A 93 -2.12 17.54 9.65
N LEU A 94 -2.45 16.26 9.52
CA LEU A 94 -1.50 15.23 9.13
C LEU A 94 -1.62 14.96 7.63
N ILE A 95 -0.53 15.13 6.89
CA ILE A 95 -0.48 14.85 5.45
C ILE A 95 0.19 13.49 5.26
N ILE A 96 -0.49 12.58 4.60
CA ILE A 96 0.03 11.25 4.25
C ILE A 96 0.05 11.13 2.73
N SER A 97 1.22 10.89 2.15
CA SER A 97 1.37 10.68 0.71
C SER A 97 1.59 9.21 0.40
N VAL A 98 0.76 8.66 -0.50
CA VAL A 98 0.98 7.35 -1.13
C VAL A 98 1.56 7.49 -2.54
N VAL A 99 2.01 8.68 -2.90
CA VAL A 99 2.50 9.01 -4.25
C VAL A 99 3.94 8.52 -4.41
N ALA A 100 4.16 7.65 -5.37
CA ALA A 100 5.50 7.13 -5.65
C ALA A 100 6.43 8.23 -6.19
N GLY A 101 7.72 8.15 -5.81
CA GLY A 101 8.79 8.98 -6.37
C GLY A 101 8.86 10.43 -5.86
N LEU A 102 7.97 10.86 -4.94
CA LEU A 102 7.99 12.23 -4.41
C LEU A 102 8.54 12.23 -2.98
N PRO A 103 9.67 12.89 -2.71
CA PRO A 103 10.25 12.97 -1.37
C PRO A 103 9.44 13.88 -0.44
N ILE A 104 9.61 13.71 0.88
CA ILE A 104 9.01 14.53 1.92
C ILE A 104 9.32 16.01 1.67
N SER A 105 10.58 16.34 1.39
CA SER A 105 11.02 17.71 1.12
C SER A 105 10.32 18.36 -0.06
N PHE A 106 9.95 17.60 -1.09
CA PHE A 106 9.17 18.09 -2.22
C PHE A 106 7.77 18.54 -1.78
N ILE A 107 7.13 17.71 -0.94
CA ILE A 107 5.79 18.01 -0.41
C ILE A 107 5.84 19.22 0.53
N GLU A 108 6.80 19.23 1.47
CA GLU A 108 7.00 20.35 2.40
C GLU A 108 7.24 21.67 1.67
N ASN A 109 8.10 21.69 0.66
CA ASN A 109 8.40 22.88 -0.14
C ASN A 109 7.18 23.46 -0.88
N ILE A 110 6.19 22.65 -1.21
CA ILE A 110 4.96 23.14 -1.84
C ILE A 110 3.98 23.65 -0.78
N LEU A 111 3.83 22.92 0.32
CA LEU A 111 2.81 23.19 1.33
C LEU A 111 3.23 24.30 2.32
N ASP A 112 4.52 24.39 2.61
CA ASP A 112 5.11 25.30 3.59
C ASP A 112 6.50 25.78 3.14
N PRO A 113 6.58 26.62 2.08
CA PRO A 113 7.87 27.08 1.54
C PRO A 113 8.72 27.86 2.55
N SER A 114 8.09 28.51 3.53
CA SER A 114 8.78 29.27 4.59
C SER A 114 9.23 28.42 5.77
N GLY A 115 8.67 27.20 5.93
CA GLY A 115 8.88 26.35 7.10
C GLY A 115 8.18 26.84 8.38
N GLU A 116 7.31 27.85 8.27
CA GLU A 116 6.65 28.48 9.42
C GLU A 116 5.44 27.68 9.92
N LYS A 117 4.74 26.99 9.02
CA LYS A 117 3.52 26.23 9.34
C LYS A 117 3.80 24.93 10.08
N LYS A 118 5.04 24.39 9.98
CA LYS A 118 5.47 23.10 10.60
C LYS A 118 4.54 21.95 10.26
N ILE A 119 4.24 21.75 8.99
CA ILE A 119 3.31 20.73 8.51
C ILE A 119 3.90 19.34 8.74
N SER A 120 3.09 18.43 9.32
CA SER A 120 3.44 17.04 9.52
C SER A 120 3.23 16.25 8.23
N VAL A 121 4.30 15.73 7.63
CA VAL A 121 4.27 14.95 6.38
C VAL A 121 4.73 13.52 6.63
N VAL A 122 3.93 12.56 6.19
CA VAL A 122 4.23 11.13 6.16
C VAL A 122 4.30 10.69 4.71
N ARG A 123 5.42 10.11 4.32
CA ARG A 123 5.58 9.47 3.01
C ARG A 123 5.44 7.96 3.17
N THR A 124 4.64 7.35 2.32
CA THR A 124 4.41 5.91 2.37
C THR A 124 4.59 5.27 1.00
N MET A 125 4.98 4.00 1.03
CA MET A 125 5.09 3.17 -0.17
C MET A 125 4.34 1.85 0.07
N PRO A 126 3.03 1.83 -0.15
CA PRO A 126 2.23 0.60 -0.18
C PRO A 126 2.48 -0.17 -1.47
N ASN A 127 2.05 -1.45 -1.49
CA ASN A 127 2.09 -2.28 -2.69
C ASN A 127 0.69 -2.81 -3.07
N THR A 128 0.58 -3.41 -4.26
CA THR A 128 -0.71 -3.83 -4.83
C THR A 128 -1.48 -4.90 -4.04
N PRO A 129 -0.87 -5.84 -3.27
CA PRO A 129 -1.62 -6.74 -2.41
C PRO A 129 -2.50 -6.05 -1.35
N ALA A 130 -2.33 -4.76 -1.11
CA ALA A 130 -3.25 -3.93 -0.33
C ALA A 130 -4.71 -4.03 -0.80
N LEU A 131 -4.96 -4.27 -2.10
CA LEU A 131 -6.31 -4.46 -2.67
C LEU A 131 -7.07 -5.66 -2.06
N VAL A 132 -6.32 -6.63 -1.54
CA VAL A 132 -6.84 -7.80 -0.83
C VAL A 132 -6.48 -7.80 0.66
N LEU A 133 -6.09 -6.64 1.21
CA LEU A 133 -5.74 -6.39 2.60
C LEU A 133 -4.51 -7.20 3.11
N GLU A 134 -3.65 -7.60 2.20
CA GLU A 134 -2.39 -8.32 2.45
C GLU A 134 -1.19 -7.52 1.91
N GLY A 135 -1.30 -6.20 2.00
CA GLY A 135 -0.26 -5.28 1.55
C GLY A 135 0.92 -5.19 2.50
N MET A 136 2.03 -4.67 1.98
CA MET A 136 3.16 -4.19 2.78
C MET A 136 3.34 -2.70 2.53
N THR A 137 3.41 -1.90 3.60
CA THR A 137 3.60 -0.46 3.49
C THR A 137 4.83 -0.01 4.25
N ALA A 138 5.80 0.56 3.55
CA ALA A 138 6.89 1.29 4.17
C ALA A 138 6.45 2.73 4.50
N ILE A 139 6.84 3.23 5.66
CA ILE A 139 6.44 4.54 6.18
C ILE A 139 7.67 5.34 6.59
N CYS A 140 7.78 6.56 6.08
CA CYS A 140 8.78 7.56 6.44
C CYS A 140 8.09 8.79 7.03
N PHE A 141 8.72 9.42 7.99
CA PHE A 141 8.17 10.56 8.72
C PHE A 141 9.05 11.79 8.58
N SER A 142 8.43 12.95 8.36
CA SER A 142 9.12 14.22 8.53
C SER A 142 9.42 14.50 10.01
N SER A 143 10.35 15.37 10.28
CA SER A 143 10.76 15.74 11.65
C SER A 143 9.63 16.39 12.47
N GLN A 144 8.59 16.86 11.81
CA GLN A 144 7.44 17.52 12.45
C GLN A 144 6.36 16.53 12.92
N VAL A 145 6.46 15.25 12.52
CA VAL A 145 5.45 14.23 12.86
C VAL A 145 5.59 13.79 14.32
N SER A 146 4.54 14.01 15.10
CA SER A 146 4.48 13.57 16.49
C SER A 146 4.39 12.06 16.62
N LYS A 147 4.76 11.50 17.78
CA LYS A 147 4.62 10.07 18.07
C LYS A 147 3.18 9.58 17.86
N LEU A 148 2.19 10.37 18.30
CA LEU A 148 0.78 10.04 18.09
C LEU A 148 0.43 9.95 16.60
N ASN A 149 0.92 10.89 15.79
CA ASN A 149 0.68 10.87 14.34
C ASN A 149 1.42 9.72 13.64
N MET A 150 2.59 9.29 14.14
CA MET A 150 3.25 8.07 13.66
C MET A 150 2.38 6.83 13.90
N GLU A 151 1.83 6.69 15.12
CA GLU A 151 0.93 5.59 15.47
C GLU A 151 -0.36 5.63 14.62
N VAL A 152 -0.90 6.82 14.37
CA VAL A 152 -2.06 7.01 13.49
C VAL A 152 -1.77 6.56 12.06
N ALA A 153 -0.60 6.92 11.50
CA ALA A 153 -0.21 6.49 10.18
C ALA A 153 -0.09 4.95 10.10
N HIS A 154 0.61 4.33 11.04
CA HIS A 154 0.68 2.87 11.13
C HIS A 154 -0.71 2.23 11.24
N TYR A 155 -1.59 2.80 12.05
CA TYR A 155 -2.94 2.29 12.24
C TYR A 155 -3.76 2.32 10.93
N ILE A 156 -3.65 3.41 10.15
CA ILE A 156 -4.32 3.54 8.84
C ILE A 156 -3.85 2.45 7.88
N PHE A 157 -2.54 2.24 7.76
CA PHE A 157 -2.00 1.27 6.80
C PHE A 157 -2.10 -0.18 7.28
N LYS A 158 -2.18 -0.45 8.58
CA LYS A 158 -2.50 -1.78 9.11
C LYS A 158 -3.89 -2.28 8.70
N ALA A 159 -4.79 -1.40 8.32
CA ALA A 159 -6.08 -1.79 7.76
C ALA A 159 -5.97 -2.49 6.39
N ILE A 160 -4.83 -2.37 5.71
CA ILE A 160 -4.59 -2.95 4.38
C ILE A 160 -3.39 -3.91 4.33
N GLY A 161 -2.84 -4.28 5.49
CA GLY A 161 -1.72 -5.23 5.62
C GLY A 161 -0.72 -4.87 6.69
N GLU A 162 0.54 -5.20 6.49
CA GLU A 162 1.63 -4.95 7.43
C GLU A 162 2.35 -3.62 7.14
N THR A 163 3.04 -3.09 8.16
CA THR A 163 3.75 -1.80 8.06
C THR A 163 5.14 -1.87 8.64
N VAL A 164 6.08 -1.13 8.05
CA VAL A 164 7.44 -0.94 8.58
C VAL A 164 7.84 0.53 8.50
N THR A 165 8.49 1.03 9.55
CA THR A 165 9.15 2.34 9.52
C THR A 165 10.54 2.19 8.92
N ILE A 166 10.89 3.08 8.00
CA ILE A 166 12.22 3.14 7.37
C ILE A 166 12.71 4.58 7.24
N ASP A 167 14.00 4.75 7.05
CA ASP A 167 14.57 6.03 6.61
C ASP A 167 14.18 6.31 5.15
N GLU A 168 13.90 7.57 4.85
CA GLU A 168 13.43 7.96 3.51
C GLU A 168 14.42 7.59 2.40
N ASN A 169 15.73 7.62 2.68
CA ASN A 169 16.78 7.22 1.74
C ASN A 169 16.69 5.75 1.29
N SER A 170 15.96 4.91 2.05
CA SER A 170 15.76 3.49 1.72
C SER A 170 14.50 3.22 0.89
N ILE A 171 13.70 4.25 0.58
CA ILE A 171 12.38 4.03 -0.05
C ILE A 171 12.49 3.50 -1.48
N ASP A 172 13.56 3.82 -2.19
CA ASP A 172 13.78 3.32 -3.55
C ASP A 172 14.13 1.82 -3.53
N ALA A 173 14.90 1.37 -2.52
CA ALA A 173 15.15 -0.06 -2.30
C ALA A 173 13.85 -0.80 -1.95
N VAL A 174 13.00 -0.22 -1.10
CA VAL A 174 11.67 -0.78 -0.81
C VAL A 174 10.78 -0.81 -2.05
N THR A 175 10.84 0.23 -2.89
CA THR A 175 10.08 0.25 -4.15
C THR A 175 10.49 -0.91 -5.05
N GLY A 176 11.80 -1.16 -5.20
CA GLY A 176 12.32 -2.30 -5.97
C GLY A 176 11.95 -3.67 -5.39
N LEU A 177 11.98 -3.81 -4.05
CA LEU A 177 11.69 -5.08 -3.38
C LEU A 177 10.18 -5.32 -3.22
N SER A 178 9.48 -4.40 -2.55
CA SER A 178 8.11 -4.58 -2.11
C SER A 178 7.10 -3.95 -3.07
N GLY A 179 7.41 -2.79 -3.64
CA GLY A 179 6.55 -2.13 -4.64
C GLY A 179 6.46 -2.92 -5.94
N SER A 180 7.59 -3.32 -6.49
CA SER A 180 7.68 -4.11 -7.74
C SER A 180 7.56 -5.62 -7.52
N GLY A 181 7.85 -6.11 -6.32
CA GLY A 181 7.86 -7.53 -5.95
C GLY A 181 6.63 -8.32 -6.37
N PRO A 182 5.40 -7.78 -6.24
CA PRO A 182 4.21 -8.48 -6.72
C PRO A 182 4.28 -8.89 -8.19
N ALA A 183 4.90 -8.08 -9.07
CA ALA A 183 5.07 -8.45 -10.49
C ALA A 183 6.02 -9.64 -10.65
N TYR A 184 7.08 -9.72 -9.85
CA TYR A 184 8.02 -10.85 -9.87
C TYR A 184 7.33 -12.15 -9.43
N ILE A 185 6.54 -12.09 -8.36
CA ILE A 185 5.77 -13.24 -7.86
C ILE A 185 4.71 -13.66 -8.86
N LEU A 186 4.02 -12.73 -9.52
CA LEU A 186 3.04 -13.05 -10.58
C LEU A 186 3.70 -13.79 -11.74
N MET A 187 4.88 -13.39 -12.17
CA MET A 187 5.65 -14.09 -13.21
C MET A 187 6.02 -15.53 -12.78
N ILE A 188 6.42 -15.73 -11.51
CA ILE A 188 6.69 -17.04 -10.96
C ILE A 188 5.43 -17.92 -10.92
N ILE A 189 4.28 -17.35 -10.50
CA ILE A 189 2.99 -18.02 -10.48
C ILE A 189 2.60 -18.47 -11.88
N GLU A 190 2.73 -17.61 -12.88
CA GLU A 190 2.44 -17.93 -14.27
C GLU A 190 3.31 -19.08 -14.77
N ALA A 191 4.63 -18.99 -14.57
CA ALA A 191 5.58 -20.02 -14.99
C ALA A 191 5.32 -21.40 -14.34
N LEU A 192 5.02 -21.42 -13.04
CA LEU A 192 4.67 -22.67 -12.33
C LEU A 192 3.36 -23.26 -12.85
N SER A 193 2.36 -22.40 -13.13
CA SER A 193 1.10 -22.86 -13.73
C SER A 193 1.30 -23.45 -15.12
N ASP A 194 2.15 -22.83 -15.96
CA ASP A 194 2.49 -23.34 -17.29
C ASP A 194 3.26 -24.65 -17.21
N ALA A 195 4.17 -24.80 -16.26
CA ALA A 195 4.87 -26.06 -16.03
C ALA A 195 3.90 -27.19 -15.67
N GLY A 196 2.89 -26.94 -14.84
CA GLY A 196 1.85 -27.91 -14.53
C GLY A 196 1.06 -28.36 -15.77
N VAL A 197 0.69 -27.44 -16.64
CA VAL A 197 0.01 -27.75 -17.91
C VAL A 197 0.93 -28.56 -18.84
N LYS A 198 2.20 -28.19 -18.91
CA LYS A 198 3.20 -28.90 -19.74
C LYS A 198 3.34 -30.39 -19.35
N VAL A 199 3.14 -30.72 -18.08
CA VAL A 199 3.22 -32.11 -17.60
C VAL A 199 1.86 -32.82 -17.54
N GLY A 200 0.79 -32.21 -18.09
CA GLY A 200 -0.50 -32.88 -18.33
C GLY A 200 -1.63 -32.52 -17.37
N LEU A 201 -1.44 -31.54 -16.49
CA LEU A 201 -2.54 -31.02 -15.66
C LEU A 201 -3.46 -30.08 -16.49
N SER A 202 -4.74 -30.05 -16.13
CA SER A 202 -5.62 -29.01 -16.67
C SER A 202 -5.17 -27.61 -16.19
N ARG A 203 -5.42 -26.56 -16.97
CA ARG A 203 -5.08 -25.17 -16.59
C ARG A 203 -5.71 -24.81 -15.24
N GLU A 204 -6.95 -25.14 -15.02
CA GLU A 204 -7.68 -24.87 -13.78
C GLU A 204 -6.98 -25.51 -12.57
N THR A 205 -6.68 -26.81 -12.68
CA THR A 205 -5.98 -27.56 -11.62
C THR A 205 -4.59 -26.98 -11.35
N SER A 206 -3.84 -26.69 -12.41
CA SER A 206 -2.49 -26.13 -12.30
C SER A 206 -2.50 -24.75 -11.60
N ASN A 207 -3.41 -23.86 -11.98
CA ASN A 207 -3.58 -22.56 -11.32
C ASN A 207 -3.89 -22.71 -9.84
N LYS A 208 -4.85 -23.57 -9.48
CA LYS A 208 -5.26 -23.79 -8.08
C LYS A 208 -4.11 -24.31 -7.22
N LEU A 209 -3.38 -25.29 -7.72
CA LEU A 209 -2.21 -25.86 -7.03
C LEU A 209 -1.11 -24.81 -6.85
N THR A 210 -0.77 -24.08 -7.90
CA THR A 210 0.28 -23.06 -7.88
C THR A 210 -0.04 -21.95 -6.89
N MET A 211 -1.23 -21.36 -6.95
CA MET A 211 -1.62 -20.27 -6.05
C MET A 211 -1.56 -20.71 -4.59
N GLN A 212 -2.11 -21.90 -4.26
CA GLN A 212 -2.08 -22.38 -2.89
C GLN A 212 -0.67 -22.73 -2.41
N THR A 213 0.19 -23.22 -3.30
CA THR A 213 1.60 -23.52 -2.99
C THR A 213 2.35 -22.23 -2.65
N VAL A 214 2.26 -21.20 -3.48
CA VAL A 214 2.94 -19.91 -3.25
C VAL A 214 2.44 -19.25 -1.95
N LEU A 215 1.13 -19.17 -1.76
CA LEU A 215 0.52 -18.61 -0.55
C LEU A 215 0.96 -19.39 0.70
N GLY A 216 0.87 -20.71 0.67
CA GLY A 216 1.23 -21.57 1.81
C GLY A 216 2.70 -21.48 2.15
N THR A 217 3.59 -21.42 1.16
CA THR A 217 5.03 -21.29 1.35
C THR A 217 5.39 -19.94 1.99
N ALA A 218 4.81 -18.84 1.51
CA ALA A 218 5.02 -17.52 2.10
C ALA A 218 4.56 -17.49 3.57
N LYS A 219 3.38 -18.06 3.87
CA LYS A 219 2.88 -18.19 5.24
C LYS A 219 3.79 -19.04 6.11
N LEU A 220 4.30 -20.17 5.59
CA LEU A 220 5.21 -21.04 6.32
C LEU A 220 6.50 -20.32 6.73
N VAL A 221 7.10 -19.53 5.83
CA VAL A 221 8.28 -18.71 6.15
C VAL A 221 7.93 -17.70 7.25
N ARG A 222 6.84 -16.96 7.09
CA ARG A 222 6.41 -15.92 8.05
C ARG A 222 6.14 -16.50 9.43
N ASP A 223 5.36 -17.57 9.51
CA ASP A 223 4.83 -18.10 10.78
C ASP A 223 5.88 -18.93 11.53
N SER A 224 6.81 -19.58 10.81
CA SER A 224 7.90 -20.34 11.42
C SER A 224 9.11 -19.48 11.85
N GLY A 225 9.31 -18.34 11.21
CA GLY A 225 10.51 -17.50 11.38
C GLY A 225 11.83 -18.17 10.95
N LYS A 226 11.75 -19.33 10.30
CA LYS A 226 12.91 -20.09 9.83
C LYS A 226 13.51 -19.47 8.56
N HIS A 227 14.81 -19.69 8.38
CA HIS A 227 15.49 -19.28 7.14
C HIS A 227 14.92 -20.05 5.94
N PRO A 228 14.66 -19.40 4.80
CA PRO A 228 14.11 -20.09 3.61
C PRO A 228 14.91 -21.30 3.15
N GLY A 229 16.25 -21.29 3.27
CA GLY A 229 17.11 -22.42 2.97
C GLY A 229 16.78 -23.65 3.83
N GLU A 230 16.56 -23.48 5.14
CA GLU A 230 16.16 -24.56 6.04
C GLU A 230 14.80 -25.17 5.66
N LEU A 231 13.85 -24.32 5.30
CA LEU A 231 12.52 -24.78 4.84
C LEU A 231 12.59 -25.48 3.47
N LYS A 232 13.49 -25.04 2.59
CA LYS A 232 13.78 -25.71 1.31
C LYS A 232 14.32 -27.13 1.56
N ASP A 233 15.23 -27.30 2.51
CA ASP A 233 15.79 -28.61 2.86
C ASP A 233 14.71 -29.57 3.41
N MET A 234 13.75 -29.06 4.19
CA MET A 234 12.64 -29.87 4.72
C MET A 234 11.79 -30.55 3.64
N VAL A 235 11.69 -29.99 2.44
CA VAL A 235 10.92 -30.52 1.31
C VAL A 235 11.80 -31.21 0.27
N THR A 236 13.11 -31.35 0.56
CA THR A 236 14.09 -31.89 -0.40
C THR A 236 14.61 -33.25 0.09
N SER A 237 14.07 -34.32 -0.47
CA SER A 237 14.54 -35.67 -0.19
C SER A 237 15.71 -36.11 -1.10
N PRO A 238 16.63 -36.95 -0.62
CA PRO A 238 17.72 -37.46 -1.45
C PRO A 238 17.21 -38.16 -2.72
N GLY A 239 17.68 -37.72 -3.90
CA GLY A 239 17.28 -38.25 -5.19
C GLY A 239 15.82 -37.96 -5.61
N GLY A 240 15.10 -37.12 -4.84
CA GLY A 240 13.69 -36.79 -5.06
C GLY A 240 13.44 -35.80 -6.21
N THR A 241 12.17 -35.59 -6.53
CA THR A 241 11.74 -34.64 -7.59
C THR A 241 12.07 -33.21 -7.25
N THR A 242 12.07 -32.83 -5.95
CA THR A 242 12.35 -31.49 -5.49
C THR A 242 13.79 -31.09 -5.81
N ILE A 243 14.79 -31.93 -5.46
CA ILE A 243 16.20 -31.58 -5.74
C ILE A 243 16.47 -31.53 -7.25
N ALA A 244 15.85 -32.41 -8.04
CA ALA A 244 15.98 -32.40 -9.49
C ALA A 244 15.38 -31.12 -10.11
N GLY A 245 14.24 -30.66 -9.60
CA GLY A 245 13.59 -29.40 -9.99
C GLY A 245 14.43 -28.18 -9.61
N LEU A 246 14.93 -28.12 -8.36
CA LEU A 246 15.80 -27.04 -7.88
C LEU A 246 17.04 -26.90 -8.75
N HIS A 247 17.72 -28.00 -9.05
CA HIS A 247 18.90 -27.99 -9.92
C HIS A 247 18.61 -27.39 -11.31
N LYS A 248 17.43 -27.66 -11.88
CA LYS A 248 17.02 -27.08 -13.17
C LYS A 248 16.76 -25.57 -13.08
N ILE A 249 16.14 -25.11 -11.99
CA ILE A 249 15.89 -23.69 -11.76
C ILE A 249 17.21 -22.93 -11.56
N GLU A 250 18.12 -23.46 -10.75
CA GLU A 250 19.44 -22.89 -10.49
C GLU A 250 20.30 -22.85 -11.75
N ALA A 251 20.30 -23.91 -12.57
CA ALA A 251 21.03 -23.94 -13.83
C ALA A 251 20.45 -23.01 -14.91
N GLY A 252 19.17 -22.67 -14.80
CA GLY A 252 18.51 -21.73 -15.70
C GLY A 252 18.68 -20.26 -15.32
N GLY A 253 19.31 -19.96 -14.17
CA GLY A 253 19.51 -18.58 -13.67
C GLY A 253 18.27 -17.94 -13.12
#